data_b5063b7cca7b9feb3d4715b48d85db2a
#
_entry.id   b5063b7cca7b9feb3d4715b48d85db2a
#
_cell.length_a   1.000
_cell.length_b   1.000
_cell.length_c   1.000
_cell.angle_alpha   90.00
_cell.angle_beta   90.00
_cell.angle_gamma   90.00
#
_symmetry.space_group_name_H-M   'P 1'
#
loop_
_entity.id
_entity.type
_entity.pdbx_description
1 polymer ?
#
loop_
_entity_poly.entity_id
_entity_poly.type
_entity_poly.pdbx_seq_one_letter_code
_entity_poly.pdbx_strand_id
1 'polypeptide(L)'
;MTRDGLVVAVDGGGLKTDLALVDSSGALLSLVRGGRSQAHYLGVDGTIEVLESLLEAAAVRAGVDPLERPVASTAQLLLAGMDLPEELAALRAAMEQRHWSERLVIGNDTEALLRAGTDRGWGIAVVCGTGINCLGLLPGREPGSPAREARFLSFGPVSGDWGGGRDVGLAALAAAVRAGDGRGPRTVLETAVPEHFGFSDPAEVARAVHLDEMSLDRLGELAPAVFALSDSDPVAGEIVSRLADEVVAFAVAAMRRLSVVDRDPDVVLGGRLLRAVSAEVVETIARGVHEVAPAARVIVSPSEPIVGAALLGLDALGADASAGARARAELDAAVAAQSVYV
;
A
#
# COMPACT_ATOMS: atom_id res chain seq x y z
N MET A 1 17.09 -26.48 8.26
CA MET A 1 17.10 -25.82 6.93
C MET A 1 18.31 -24.92 6.88
N THR A 2 19.03 -24.88 5.75
CA THR A 2 20.16 -23.95 5.60
C THR A 2 19.60 -22.54 5.43
N ARG A 3 20.19 -21.54 6.10
CA ARG A 3 19.84 -20.11 6.01
C ARG A 3 20.16 -19.52 4.64
N ASP A 4 21.07 -20.22 3.91
CA ASP A 4 21.50 -19.81 2.58
C ASP A 4 20.32 -19.82 1.63
N GLY A 5 20.03 -18.65 1.06
CA GLY A 5 18.93 -18.47 0.12
C GLY A 5 17.54 -18.20 0.75
N LEU A 6 17.46 -17.89 2.05
CA LEU A 6 16.20 -17.49 2.67
C LEU A 6 15.96 -15.98 2.52
N VAL A 7 14.73 -15.60 2.20
CA VAL A 7 14.22 -14.23 2.11
C VAL A 7 13.23 -13.98 3.25
N VAL A 8 13.46 -12.91 4.01
CA VAL A 8 12.43 -12.27 4.85
C VAL A 8 11.80 -11.14 4.04
N ALA A 9 10.52 -11.23 3.74
CA ALA A 9 9.76 -10.19 3.05
C ALA A 9 8.74 -9.58 4.00
N VAL A 10 8.66 -8.25 4.03
CA VAL A 10 7.71 -7.50 4.86
C VAL A 10 6.99 -6.46 4.01
N ASP A 11 5.66 -6.45 4.10
CA ASP A 11 4.77 -5.39 3.62
C ASP A 11 4.07 -4.78 4.83
N GLY A 12 4.48 -3.59 5.23
CA GLY A 12 3.97 -2.92 6.44
C GLY A 12 3.11 -1.72 6.10
N GLY A 13 1.85 -1.76 6.52
CA GLY A 13 0.88 -0.71 6.27
C GLY A 13 0.31 -0.04 7.52
N GLY A 14 -0.59 0.91 7.30
CA GLY A 14 -1.29 1.65 8.36
C GLY A 14 -2.36 0.85 9.11
N LEU A 15 -2.74 -0.33 8.61
CA LEU A 15 -3.74 -1.20 9.23
C LEU A 15 -3.21 -2.58 9.57
N LYS A 16 -2.37 -3.14 8.73
CA LYS A 16 -1.80 -4.48 8.85
C LYS A 16 -0.34 -4.51 8.43
N THR A 17 0.37 -5.54 8.86
CA THR A 17 1.71 -5.88 8.39
C THR A 17 1.73 -7.36 8.05
N ASP A 18 2.16 -7.69 6.84
CA ASP A 18 2.39 -9.05 6.39
C ASP A 18 3.90 -9.34 6.40
N LEU A 19 4.30 -10.51 6.92
CA LEU A 19 5.66 -11.00 6.87
C LEU A 19 5.67 -12.41 6.30
N ALA A 20 6.48 -12.64 5.27
CA ALA A 20 6.67 -13.92 4.64
C ALA A 20 8.13 -14.40 4.71
N LEU A 21 8.32 -15.69 4.90
CA LEU A 21 9.59 -16.39 4.67
C LEU A 21 9.49 -17.20 3.38
N VAL A 22 10.42 -16.95 2.45
CA VAL A 22 10.46 -17.59 1.13
C VAL A 22 11.87 -18.10 0.88
N ASP A 23 12.03 -19.32 0.39
CA ASP A 23 13.35 -19.84 0.02
C ASP A 23 13.78 -19.44 -1.41
N SER A 24 15.03 -19.66 -1.75
CA SER A 24 15.60 -19.30 -3.07
C SER A 24 14.93 -20.00 -4.26
N SER A 25 14.18 -21.09 -4.03
CA SER A 25 13.37 -21.75 -5.06
C SER A 25 11.98 -21.13 -5.23
N GLY A 26 11.67 -20.09 -4.45
CA GLY A 26 10.35 -19.45 -4.42
C GLY A 26 9.30 -20.16 -3.57
N ALA A 27 9.69 -21.18 -2.79
CA ALA A 27 8.74 -21.84 -1.90
C ALA A 27 8.39 -20.94 -0.72
N LEU A 28 7.08 -20.77 -0.45
CA LEU A 28 6.58 -20.09 0.73
C LEU A 28 6.70 -21.01 1.95
N LEU A 29 7.54 -20.65 2.91
CA LEU A 29 7.73 -21.42 4.14
C LEU A 29 6.74 -20.99 5.23
N SER A 30 6.45 -19.69 5.31
CA SER A 30 5.42 -19.17 6.21
C SER A 30 4.94 -17.78 5.76
N LEU A 31 3.69 -17.47 6.09
CA LEU A 31 3.09 -16.14 5.98
C LEU A 31 2.37 -15.84 7.30
N VAL A 32 2.69 -14.71 7.90
CA VAL A 32 2.05 -14.23 9.12
C VAL A 32 1.55 -12.81 8.91
N ARG A 33 0.46 -12.46 9.60
CA ARG A 33 -0.14 -11.13 9.58
C ARG A 33 -0.25 -10.60 11.00
N GLY A 34 0.10 -9.32 11.20
CA GLY A 34 -0.04 -8.59 12.43
C GLY A 34 -0.68 -7.22 12.24
N GLY A 35 -0.65 -6.43 13.30
CA GLY A 35 -1.13 -5.05 13.31
C GLY A 35 -0.29 -4.10 12.46
N ARG A 36 -0.62 -2.80 12.53
CA ARG A 36 0.15 -1.74 11.86
C ARG A 36 1.62 -1.72 12.30
N SER A 37 2.51 -1.30 11.40
CA SER A 37 3.94 -1.10 11.69
C SER A 37 4.47 0.28 11.27
N GLN A 38 3.59 1.25 11.01
CA GLN A 38 4.02 2.59 10.63
C GLN A 38 4.69 3.31 11.80
N ALA A 39 5.94 3.73 11.62
CA ALA A 39 6.72 4.44 12.64
C ALA A 39 6.11 5.79 13.04
N HIS A 40 5.35 6.43 12.16
CA HIS A 40 4.62 7.65 12.48
C HIS A 40 3.64 7.49 13.67
N TYR A 41 3.04 6.30 13.82
CA TYR A 41 2.10 6.01 14.92
C TYR A 41 2.77 5.33 16.12
N LEU A 42 3.78 4.49 15.88
CA LEU A 42 4.37 3.61 16.91
C LEU A 42 5.75 4.09 17.39
N GLY A 43 6.37 5.04 16.69
CA GLY A 43 7.79 5.29 16.81
C GLY A 43 8.61 4.14 16.22
N VAL A 44 9.95 4.33 16.17
CA VAL A 44 10.86 3.30 15.64
C VAL A 44 10.83 2.04 16.52
N ASP A 45 10.85 2.21 17.84
CA ASP A 45 10.87 1.07 18.78
C ASP A 45 9.60 0.21 18.68
N GLY A 46 8.41 0.84 18.65
CA GLY A 46 7.15 0.12 18.52
C GLY A 46 7.01 -0.57 17.15
N THR A 47 7.56 0.02 16.08
CA THR A 47 7.66 -0.63 14.78
C THR A 47 8.50 -1.90 14.88
N ILE A 48 9.67 -1.82 15.51
CA ILE A 48 10.57 -2.98 15.70
C ILE A 48 9.89 -4.08 16.51
N GLU A 49 9.19 -3.74 17.60
CA GLU A 49 8.47 -4.72 18.42
C GLU A 49 7.44 -5.52 17.58
N VAL A 50 6.67 -4.84 16.74
CA VAL A 50 5.74 -5.50 15.82
C VAL A 50 6.49 -6.41 14.85
N LEU A 51 7.56 -5.92 14.23
CA LEU A 51 8.33 -6.67 13.24
C LEU A 51 9.03 -7.89 13.87
N GLU A 52 9.64 -7.76 15.04
CA GLU A 52 10.28 -8.88 15.75
C GLU A 52 9.26 -9.97 16.12
N SER A 53 8.10 -9.57 16.64
CA SER A 53 7.02 -10.53 16.95
C SER A 53 6.55 -11.30 15.72
N LEU A 54 6.45 -10.64 14.57
CA LEU A 54 6.09 -11.29 13.30
C LEU A 54 7.20 -12.21 12.79
N LEU A 55 8.46 -11.80 12.89
CA LEU A 55 9.58 -12.65 12.49
C LEU A 55 9.66 -13.92 13.35
N GLU A 56 9.50 -13.78 14.67
CA GLU A 56 9.48 -14.93 15.59
C GLU A 56 8.36 -15.91 15.21
N ALA A 57 7.13 -15.40 15.03
CA ALA A 57 6.00 -16.22 14.65
C ALA A 57 6.20 -16.92 13.29
N ALA A 58 6.76 -16.21 12.30
CA ALA A 58 7.03 -16.75 10.99
C ALA A 58 8.13 -17.82 11.02
N ALA A 59 9.21 -17.57 11.75
CA ALA A 59 10.34 -18.49 11.89
C ALA A 59 9.92 -19.80 12.57
N VAL A 60 9.14 -19.71 13.66
CA VAL A 60 8.61 -20.89 14.36
C VAL A 60 7.74 -21.73 13.41
N ARG A 61 6.86 -21.09 12.62
CA ARG A 61 6.02 -21.81 11.64
C ARG A 61 6.81 -22.47 10.53
N ALA A 62 7.93 -21.84 10.12
CA ALA A 62 8.83 -22.36 9.09
C ALA A 62 9.82 -23.42 9.62
N GLY A 63 9.85 -23.67 10.92
CA GLY A 63 10.87 -24.56 11.54
C GLY A 63 12.28 -23.97 11.52
N VAL A 64 12.40 -22.64 11.53
CA VAL A 64 13.64 -21.87 11.61
C VAL A 64 13.80 -21.35 13.03
N ASP A 65 14.99 -21.42 13.61
CA ASP A 65 15.25 -20.88 14.94
C ASP A 65 15.27 -19.33 14.87
N PRO A 66 14.33 -18.64 15.52
CA PRO A 66 14.26 -17.18 15.49
C PRO A 66 15.39 -16.48 16.25
N LEU A 67 16.06 -17.20 17.15
CA LEU A 67 17.17 -16.65 17.97
C LEU A 67 18.52 -16.76 17.25
N GLU A 68 18.62 -17.60 16.28
CA GLU A 68 19.84 -17.78 15.51
C GLU A 68 19.96 -16.70 14.42
N ARG A 69 20.90 -15.78 14.53
CA ARG A 69 21.09 -14.61 13.64
C ARG A 69 22.35 -14.76 12.77
N PRO A 70 22.33 -14.34 11.50
CA PRO A 70 21.18 -13.84 10.75
C PRO A 70 20.17 -14.96 10.47
N VAL A 71 18.86 -14.59 10.38
CA VAL A 71 17.78 -15.55 10.06
C VAL A 71 17.76 -15.88 8.57
N ALA A 72 18.14 -14.92 7.72
CA ALA A 72 18.01 -15.01 6.27
C ALA A 72 19.22 -14.40 5.53
N SER A 73 19.39 -14.73 4.25
CA SER A 73 20.37 -14.07 3.38
C SER A 73 19.96 -12.64 3.05
N THR A 74 18.67 -12.37 2.88
CA THR A 74 18.16 -11.01 2.61
C THR A 74 16.85 -10.75 3.34
N ALA A 75 16.68 -9.50 3.79
CA ALA A 75 15.43 -8.99 4.31
C ALA A 75 14.98 -7.75 3.51
N GLN A 76 13.74 -7.76 3.05
CA GLN A 76 13.08 -6.67 2.34
C GLN A 76 11.97 -6.13 3.24
N LEU A 77 12.19 -4.98 3.88
CA LEU A 77 11.23 -4.30 4.75
C LEU A 77 10.65 -3.12 3.99
N LEU A 78 9.47 -3.30 3.40
CA LEU A 78 8.81 -2.29 2.58
C LEU A 78 7.59 -1.76 3.34
N LEU A 79 7.72 -0.56 3.89
CA LEU A 79 6.83 -0.03 4.91
C LEU A 79 6.21 1.29 4.46
N ALA A 80 4.91 1.44 4.64
CA ALA A 80 4.23 2.72 4.49
C ALA A 80 4.76 3.75 5.50
N GLY A 81 4.86 5.02 5.09
CA GLY A 81 5.38 6.08 5.94
C GLY A 81 6.91 6.11 6.03
N MET A 82 7.61 5.43 5.12
CA MET A 82 9.05 5.56 4.90
C MET A 82 9.30 6.54 3.74
N ASP A 83 8.88 7.79 3.93
CA ASP A 83 8.84 8.80 2.88
C ASP A 83 10.00 9.79 2.97
N LEU A 84 10.60 9.92 4.16
CA LEU A 84 11.74 10.80 4.41
C LEU A 84 13.06 10.02 4.59
N PRO A 85 14.19 10.57 4.11
CA PRO A 85 15.51 9.97 4.31
C PRO A 85 15.86 9.73 5.78
N GLU A 86 15.45 10.62 6.69
CA GLU A 86 15.68 10.52 8.13
C GLU A 86 14.88 9.39 8.79
N GLU A 87 13.67 9.10 8.32
CA GLU A 87 12.86 7.96 8.78
C GLU A 87 13.51 6.64 8.38
N LEU A 88 13.93 6.55 7.11
CA LEU A 88 14.67 5.39 6.60
C LEU A 88 15.99 5.17 7.35
N ALA A 89 16.74 6.25 7.63
CA ALA A 89 18.01 6.18 8.34
C ALA A 89 17.82 5.72 9.80
N ALA A 90 16.80 6.24 10.48
CA ALA A 90 16.50 5.89 11.88
C ALA A 90 16.11 4.41 12.01
N LEU A 91 15.18 3.94 11.15
CA LEU A 91 14.76 2.53 11.17
C LEU A 91 15.91 1.61 10.75
N ARG A 92 16.71 1.99 9.74
CA ARG A 92 17.88 1.22 9.30
C ARG A 92 18.87 1.02 10.41
N ALA A 93 19.27 2.10 11.12
CA ALA A 93 20.23 2.03 12.22
C ALA A 93 19.75 1.09 13.35
N ALA A 94 18.46 1.11 13.64
CA ALA A 94 17.88 0.24 14.65
C ALA A 94 17.78 -1.24 14.20
N MET A 95 17.41 -1.48 12.93
CA MET A 95 17.28 -2.84 12.38
C MET A 95 18.62 -3.51 12.10
N GLU A 96 19.67 -2.76 11.76
CA GLU A 96 21.03 -3.31 11.57
C GLU A 96 21.55 -3.99 12.85
N GLN A 97 21.17 -3.46 14.04
CA GLN A 97 21.53 -4.06 15.32
C GLN A 97 20.81 -5.40 15.60
N ARG A 98 19.74 -5.70 14.87
CA ARG A 98 18.95 -6.92 15.04
C ARG A 98 19.51 -8.12 14.23
N HIS A 99 20.38 -7.86 13.26
CA HIS A 99 21.03 -8.89 12.45
C HIS A 99 20.04 -9.90 11.84
N TRP A 100 18.92 -9.41 11.25
CA TRP A 100 17.92 -10.28 10.62
C TRP A 100 18.43 -11.02 9.41
N SER A 101 19.31 -10.37 8.67
CA SER A 101 19.83 -10.88 7.41
C SER A 101 21.25 -10.37 7.14
N GLU A 102 21.93 -11.02 6.20
CA GLU A 102 23.22 -10.56 5.67
C GLU A 102 23.05 -9.26 4.86
N ARG A 103 21.93 -9.15 4.12
CA ARG A 103 21.57 -7.97 3.35
C ARG A 103 20.21 -7.44 3.79
N LEU A 104 20.20 -6.24 4.34
CA LEU A 104 18.98 -5.54 4.75
C LEU A 104 18.63 -4.43 3.75
N VAL A 105 17.42 -4.47 3.22
CA VAL A 105 16.81 -3.40 2.41
C VAL A 105 15.59 -2.87 3.16
N ILE A 106 15.54 -1.56 3.33
CA ILE A 106 14.37 -0.87 3.89
C ILE A 106 13.95 0.16 2.86
N GLY A 107 12.66 0.17 2.53
CA GLY A 107 12.06 1.05 1.53
C GLY A 107 10.59 1.31 1.81
N ASN A 108 9.93 1.95 0.85
CA ASN A 108 8.52 2.29 0.91
C ASN A 108 7.67 1.16 0.30
N ASP A 109 6.43 0.99 0.79
CA ASP A 109 5.46 -0.01 0.32
C ASP A 109 5.10 0.13 -1.17
N THR A 110 5.25 1.33 -1.74
CA THR A 110 5.09 1.58 -3.18
C THR A 110 6.09 0.81 -4.05
N GLU A 111 7.29 0.50 -3.54
CA GLU A 111 8.27 -0.33 -4.25
C GLU A 111 7.77 -1.78 -4.36
N ALA A 112 7.22 -2.30 -3.27
CA ALA A 112 6.59 -3.62 -3.26
C ALA A 112 5.39 -3.67 -4.24
N LEU A 113 4.54 -2.65 -4.21
CA LEU A 113 3.41 -2.56 -5.14
C LEU A 113 3.87 -2.56 -6.60
N LEU A 114 4.87 -1.76 -6.94
CA LEU A 114 5.40 -1.72 -8.31
C LEU A 114 5.87 -3.10 -8.77
N ARG A 115 6.67 -3.80 -7.94
CA ARG A 115 7.18 -5.14 -8.27
C ARG A 115 6.10 -6.21 -8.30
N ALA A 116 5.05 -6.08 -7.47
CA ALA A 116 3.89 -6.97 -7.50
C ALA A 116 3.10 -6.86 -8.82
N GLY A 117 2.97 -5.64 -9.35
CA GLY A 117 2.14 -5.35 -10.53
C GLY A 117 2.88 -5.44 -11.88
N THR A 118 4.21 -5.40 -11.90
CA THR A 118 4.99 -5.50 -13.14
C THR A 118 6.33 -6.19 -12.95
N ASP A 119 6.74 -6.97 -13.96
CA ASP A 119 8.07 -7.60 -14.01
C ASP A 119 9.10 -6.76 -14.77
N ARG A 120 8.73 -5.58 -15.26
CA ARG A 120 9.63 -4.71 -16.05
C ARG A 120 10.70 -4.01 -15.22
N GLY A 121 10.56 -4.01 -13.88
CA GLY A 121 11.50 -3.34 -12.97
C GLY A 121 11.46 -1.81 -13.02
N TRP A 122 10.47 -1.20 -13.72
CA TRP A 122 10.28 0.24 -13.80
C TRP A 122 8.82 0.59 -14.13
N GLY A 123 8.41 1.76 -13.75
CA GLY A 123 7.06 2.27 -13.95
C GLY A 123 6.65 3.23 -12.84
N ILE A 124 5.36 3.38 -12.68
CA ILE A 124 4.73 4.22 -11.66
C ILE A 124 3.85 3.32 -10.80
N ALA A 125 3.97 3.42 -9.48
CA ALA A 125 3.04 2.81 -8.55
C ALA A 125 2.22 3.89 -7.86
N VAL A 126 0.89 3.73 -7.79
CA VAL A 126 -0.01 4.56 -6.98
C VAL A 126 -0.73 3.65 -6.01
N VAL A 127 -0.54 3.86 -4.72
CA VAL A 127 -1.19 3.10 -3.65
C VAL A 127 -2.25 3.96 -2.98
N CYS A 128 -3.49 3.44 -2.88
CA CYS A 128 -4.55 4.02 -2.06
C CYS A 128 -4.96 3.01 -0.98
N GLY A 129 -4.47 3.24 0.23
CA GLY A 129 -4.80 2.49 1.44
C GLY A 129 -5.54 3.38 2.44
N THR A 130 -4.97 3.61 3.63
CA THR A 130 -5.44 4.61 4.59
C THR A 130 -5.27 6.02 4.03
N GLY A 131 -4.11 6.29 3.40
CA GLY A 131 -3.80 7.49 2.61
C GLY A 131 -3.51 7.13 1.16
N ILE A 132 -2.93 8.08 0.41
CA ILE A 132 -2.44 7.90 -0.97
C ILE A 132 -0.94 8.15 -1.02
N ASN A 133 -0.20 7.36 -1.81
CA ASN A 133 1.21 7.57 -2.11
C ASN A 133 1.54 7.18 -3.55
N CYS A 134 2.64 7.70 -4.07
CA CYS A 134 3.10 7.41 -5.42
C CYS A 134 4.62 7.31 -5.50
N LEU A 135 5.09 6.33 -6.25
CA LEU A 135 6.47 6.15 -6.65
C LEU A 135 6.57 6.05 -8.17
N GLY A 136 7.42 6.85 -8.78
CA GLY A 136 7.95 6.56 -10.11
C GLY A 136 9.36 6.00 -9.99
N LEU A 137 9.67 4.92 -10.69
CA LEU A 137 10.99 4.28 -10.73
C LEU A 137 11.43 4.07 -12.17
N LEU A 138 12.65 4.50 -12.48
CA LEU A 138 13.29 4.29 -13.76
C LEU A 138 14.74 3.84 -13.55
N PRO A 139 15.19 2.72 -14.14
CA PRO A 139 16.58 2.27 -14.04
C PRO A 139 17.56 3.37 -14.44
N GLY A 140 18.72 3.35 -13.84
CA GLY A 140 19.81 4.24 -14.20
C GLY A 140 20.18 4.10 -15.68
N ARG A 141 20.78 5.15 -16.26
CA ARG A 141 21.11 5.20 -17.70
C ARG A 141 22.20 4.19 -18.10
N GLU A 142 23.10 3.88 -17.17
CA GLU A 142 24.20 2.96 -17.37
C GLU A 142 24.09 1.79 -16.38
N PRO A 143 24.61 0.60 -16.72
CA PRO A 143 24.67 -0.53 -15.79
C PRO A 143 25.38 -0.12 -14.49
N GLY A 144 24.73 -0.34 -13.35
CA GLY A 144 25.27 0.01 -12.04
C GLY A 144 25.05 1.47 -11.60
N SER A 145 24.50 2.35 -12.46
CA SER A 145 24.08 3.67 -12.01
C SER A 145 22.79 3.60 -11.19
N PRO A 146 22.61 4.49 -10.18
CA PRO A 146 21.42 4.49 -9.34
C PRO A 146 20.16 4.72 -10.17
N ALA A 147 19.07 4.09 -9.75
CA ALA A 147 17.75 4.34 -10.31
C ALA A 147 17.37 5.82 -10.12
N ARG A 148 16.59 6.34 -11.07
CA ARG A 148 15.92 7.65 -10.94
C ARG A 148 14.56 7.42 -10.34
N GLU A 149 14.22 8.23 -9.35
CA GLU A 149 12.96 8.11 -8.62
C GLU A 149 12.17 9.41 -8.66
N ALA A 150 10.85 9.28 -8.66
CA ALA A 150 9.91 10.36 -8.41
C ALA A 150 9.10 9.96 -7.17
N ARG A 151 9.49 10.52 -6.02
CA ARG A 151 8.81 10.32 -4.73
C ARG A 151 8.01 11.57 -4.36
N PHE A 152 6.98 11.39 -3.57
CA PHE A 152 6.12 12.44 -3.03
C PHE A 152 6.14 12.38 -1.50
N LEU A 153 5.76 13.48 -0.84
CA LEU A 153 5.80 13.57 0.62
C LEU A 153 4.74 12.68 1.28
N SER A 154 3.55 12.61 0.68
CA SER A 154 2.44 11.74 1.13
C SER A 154 2.04 11.91 2.60
N PHE A 155 2.10 13.17 3.10
CA PHE A 155 1.72 13.54 4.47
C PHE A 155 0.23 13.89 4.58
N GLY A 156 -0.58 13.52 3.60
CA GLY A 156 -1.99 13.84 3.52
C GLY A 156 -2.23 15.34 3.33
N PRO A 157 -3.21 15.95 4.03
CA PRO A 157 -3.57 17.35 3.82
C PRO A 157 -2.41 18.35 4.00
N VAL A 158 -1.39 18.00 4.77
CA VAL A 158 -0.22 18.86 5.03
C VAL A 158 0.61 19.05 3.76
N SER A 159 0.73 18.03 2.94
CA SER A 159 1.42 18.08 1.62
C SER A 159 0.45 18.27 0.45
N GLY A 160 -0.86 18.37 0.73
CA GLY A 160 -1.90 18.56 -0.28
C GLY A 160 -2.40 17.27 -0.91
N ASP A 161 -2.06 16.12 -0.34
CA ASP A 161 -2.46 14.81 -0.84
C ASP A 161 -3.88 14.48 -0.38
N TRP A 162 -4.65 13.88 -1.26
CA TRP A 162 -6.00 13.41 -0.99
C TRP A 162 -6.28 12.13 -1.78
N GLY A 163 -6.95 11.12 -1.17
CA GLY A 163 -7.32 9.91 -1.92
C GLY A 163 -7.19 8.60 -1.15
N GLY A 164 -6.87 8.64 0.12
CA GLY A 164 -6.94 7.47 1.00
C GLY A 164 -8.35 7.17 1.49
N GLY A 165 -8.55 6.01 2.10
CA GLY A 165 -9.84 5.64 2.68
C GLY A 165 -10.33 6.62 3.73
N ARG A 166 -9.43 7.17 4.53
CA ARG A 166 -9.74 8.21 5.50
C ARG A 166 -10.29 9.48 4.83
N ASP A 167 -9.71 9.89 3.71
CA ASP A 167 -10.13 11.11 3.01
C ASP A 167 -11.49 10.92 2.34
N VAL A 168 -11.71 9.77 1.70
CA VAL A 168 -13.00 9.39 1.12
C VAL A 168 -14.09 9.35 2.20
N GLY A 169 -13.79 8.69 3.33
CA GLY A 169 -14.75 8.59 4.44
C GLY A 169 -15.02 9.93 5.12
N LEU A 170 -14.01 10.79 5.29
CA LEU A 170 -14.18 12.14 5.82
C LEU A 170 -15.03 13.00 4.88
N ALA A 171 -14.82 12.90 3.56
CA ALA A 171 -15.63 13.58 2.57
C ALA A 171 -17.09 13.12 2.62
N ALA A 172 -17.32 11.81 2.76
CA ALA A 172 -18.66 11.24 2.90
C ALA A 172 -19.37 11.75 4.17
N LEU A 173 -18.68 11.72 5.32
CA LEU A 173 -19.23 12.26 6.58
C LEU A 173 -19.53 13.75 6.45
N ALA A 174 -18.60 14.54 5.90
CA ALA A 174 -18.80 15.97 5.70
C ALA A 174 -20.01 16.27 4.79
N ALA A 175 -20.16 15.51 3.69
CA ALA A 175 -21.31 15.63 2.80
C ALA A 175 -22.63 15.29 3.52
N ALA A 176 -22.66 14.19 4.28
CA ALA A 176 -23.81 13.75 5.05
C ALA A 176 -24.24 14.80 6.09
N VAL A 177 -23.29 15.35 6.87
CA VAL A 177 -23.57 16.42 7.85
C VAL A 177 -24.11 17.67 7.17
N ARG A 178 -23.51 18.09 6.04
CA ARG A 178 -23.93 19.29 5.30
C ARG A 178 -25.31 19.12 4.67
N ALA A 179 -25.68 17.92 4.23
CA ALA A 179 -27.03 17.62 3.75
C ALA A 179 -28.06 17.73 4.88
N GLY A 180 -27.75 17.16 6.07
CA GLY A 180 -28.64 17.18 7.22
C GLY A 180 -28.89 18.58 7.79
N ASP A 181 -27.86 19.46 7.78
CA ASP A 181 -27.97 20.84 8.31
C ASP A 181 -28.33 21.90 7.23
N GLY A 182 -28.54 21.49 5.97
CA GLY A 182 -28.96 22.35 4.87
C GLY A 182 -27.84 23.17 4.20
N ARG A 183 -26.56 22.94 4.53
CA ARG A 183 -25.42 23.60 3.88
C ARG A 183 -24.98 22.94 2.59
N GLY A 184 -25.44 21.73 2.30
CA GLY A 184 -25.09 20.93 1.12
C GLY A 184 -26.31 20.34 0.42
N PRO A 185 -26.09 19.75 -0.77
CA PRO A 185 -27.15 19.05 -1.47
C PRO A 185 -27.60 17.79 -0.70
N ARG A 186 -28.84 17.35 -0.95
CA ARG A 186 -29.35 16.08 -0.42
C ARG A 186 -28.54 14.93 -1.01
N THR A 187 -28.26 13.92 -0.20
CA THR A 187 -27.48 12.73 -0.58
C THR A 187 -27.92 11.51 0.22
N VAL A 188 -27.80 10.34 -0.36
CA VAL A 188 -28.04 9.06 0.33
C VAL A 188 -27.04 8.84 1.47
N LEU A 189 -25.87 9.50 1.42
CA LEU A 189 -24.85 9.44 2.48
C LEU A 189 -25.39 9.96 3.82
N GLU A 190 -26.42 10.85 3.83
CA GLU A 190 -27.09 11.35 5.04
C GLU A 190 -27.64 10.20 5.90
N THR A 191 -28.05 9.11 5.27
CA THR A 191 -28.56 7.91 5.93
C THR A 191 -27.48 6.82 6.04
N ALA A 192 -26.73 6.57 4.97
CA ALA A 192 -25.75 5.49 4.89
C ALA A 192 -24.59 5.65 5.90
N VAL A 193 -24.14 6.89 6.15
CA VAL A 193 -23.03 7.16 7.06
C VAL A 193 -23.37 6.81 8.51
N PRO A 194 -24.45 7.35 9.12
CA PRO A 194 -24.79 7.00 10.50
C PRO A 194 -25.18 5.52 10.63
N GLU A 195 -25.91 4.93 9.69
CA GLU A 195 -26.28 3.52 9.72
C GLU A 195 -25.06 2.60 9.78
N HIS A 196 -23.98 2.91 9.03
CA HIS A 196 -22.75 2.12 9.03
C HIS A 196 -22.13 2.01 10.43
N PHE A 197 -22.16 3.07 11.22
CA PHE A 197 -21.57 3.10 12.57
C PHE A 197 -22.56 2.87 13.70
N GLY A 198 -23.84 2.64 13.39
CA GLY A 198 -24.90 2.41 14.40
C GLY A 198 -25.37 3.67 15.10
N PHE A 199 -25.26 4.84 14.46
CA PHE A 199 -25.79 6.12 14.92
C PHE A 199 -27.11 6.47 14.24
N SER A 200 -27.84 7.44 14.76
CA SER A 200 -29.13 7.84 14.22
C SER A 200 -29.02 9.01 13.22
N ASP A 201 -27.96 9.81 13.30
CA ASP A 201 -27.75 10.92 12.39
C ASP A 201 -26.25 11.21 12.15
N PRO A 202 -25.87 11.89 11.03
CA PRO A 202 -24.48 12.18 10.71
C PRO A 202 -23.76 13.08 11.73
N ALA A 203 -24.48 13.96 12.44
CA ALA A 203 -23.88 14.85 13.43
C ALA A 203 -23.42 14.06 14.67
N GLU A 204 -24.08 12.95 15.00
CA GLU A 204 -23.63 12.06 16.07
C GLU A 204 -22.32 11.37 15.70
N VAL A 205 -22.15 10.94 14.44
CA VAL A 205 -20.89 10.39 13.95
C VAL A 205 -19.77 11.44 14.02
N ALA A 206 -20.05 12.66 13.54
CA ALA A 206 -19.10 13.76 13.57
C ALA A 206 -18.72 14.13 15.01
N ARG A 207 -19.68 14.11 15.95
CA ARG A 207 -19.46 14.34 17.37
C ARG A 207 -18.55 13.26 17.98
N ALA A 208 -18.82 11.98 17.68
CA ALA A 208 -18.03 10.86 18.19
C ALA A 208 -16.57 10.95 17.72
N VAL A 209 -16.33 11.34 16.46
CA VAL A 209 -14.97 11.59 15.94
C VAL A 209 -14.33 12.80 16.63
N HIS A 210 -15.08 13.91 16.80
CA HIS A 210 -14.57 15.13 17.42
C HIS A 210 -14.17 14.96 18.89
N LEU A 211 -14.84 14.07 19.61
CA LEU A 211 -14.59 13.77 21.01
C LEU A 211 -13.63 12.59 21.24
N ASP A 212 -12.98 12.09 20.17
CA ASP A 212 -12.11 10.89 20.20
C ASP A 212 -12.82 9.63 20.73
N GLU A 213 -14.16 9.59 20.73
CA GLU A 213 -14.98 8.41 21.02
C GLU A 213 -14.93 7.40 19.87
N MET A 214 -14.62 7.87 18.66
CA MET A 214 -14.35 7.08 17.46
C MET A 214 -13.12 7.60 16.73
N SER A 215 -12.20 6.70 16.37
CA SER A 215 -11.00 7.07 15.61
C SER A 215 -11.36 7.59 14.21
N LEU A 216 -10.69 8.66 13.78
CA LEU A 216 -10.79 9.20 12.44
C LEU A 216 -10.48 8.16 11.34
N ASP A 217 -9.55 7.23 11.61
CA ASP A 217 -9.19 6.15 10.68
C ASP A 217 -10.37 5.22 10.36
N ARG A 218 -11.34 5.10 11.27
CA ARG A 218 -12.55 4.30 11.05
C ARG A 218 -13.44 4.85 9.94
N LEU A 219 -13.36 6.14 9.64
CA LEU A 219 -14.10 6.71 8.52
C LEU A 219 -13.74 6.03 7.18
N GLY A 220 -12.53 5.48 7.06
CA GLY A 220 -12.14 4.68 5.90
C GLY A 220 -13.00 3.43 5.65
N GLU A 221 -13.76 2.97 6.66
CA GLU A 221 -14.74 1.89 6.53
C GLU A 221 -15.92 2.28 5.61
N LEU A 222 -16.16 3.58 5.39
CA LEU A 222 -17.22 4.09 4.52
C LEU A 222 -16.92 3.96 3.02
N ALA A 223 -15.65 3.80 2.63
CA ALA A 223 -15.27 3.81 1.22
C ALA A 223 -16.04 2.80 0.34
N PRO A 224 -16.28 1.54 0.77
CA PRO A 224 -17.12 0.62 -0.01
C PRO A 224 -18.55 1.12 -0.23
N ALA A 225 -19.15 1.76 0.79
CA ALA A 225 -20.50 2.32 0.68
C ALA A 225 -20.53 3.50 -0.29
N VAL A 226 -19.51 4.39 -0.25
CA VAL A 226 -19.37 5.51 -1.19
C VAL A 226 -19.24 4.99 -2.62
N PHE A 227 -18.43 3.96 -2.85
CA PHE A 227 -18.28 3.35 -4.17
C PHE A 227 -19.57 2.72 -4.69
N ALA A 228 -20.31 2.01 -3.82
CA ALA A 228 -21.59 1.40 -4.18
C ALA A 228 -22.67 2.44 -4.54
N LEU A 229 -22.59 3.65 -4.00
CA LEU A 229 -23.53 4.73 -4.24
C LEU A 229 -23.14 5.64 -5.40
N SER A 230 -21.92 5.55 -5.93
CA SER A 230 -21.35 6.52 -6.89
C SER A 230 -22.18 6.73 -8.15
N ASP A 231 -22.85 5.70 -8.63
CA ASP A 231 -23.66 5.77 -9.86
C ASP A 231 -25.07 6.33 -9.62
N SER A 232 -25.58 6.22 -8.38
CA SER A 232 -26.95 6.59 -8.03
C SER A 232 -27.06 7.87 -7.23
N ASP A 233 -25.97 8.31 -6.61
CA ASP A 233 -25.89 9.53 -5.78
C ASP A 233 -24.80 10.46 -6.33
N PRO A 234 -25.18 11.65 -6.86
CA PRO A 234 -24.21 12.59 -7.45
C PRO A 234 -23.10 13.01 -6.49
N VAL A 235 -23.39 13.11 -5.18
CA VAL A 235 -22.41 13.52 -4.16
C VAL A 235 -21.37 12.42 -3.94
N ALA A 236 -21.81 11.15 -3.87
CA ALA A 236 -20.90 10.01 -3.80
C ALA A 236 -20.07 9.91 -5.10
N GLY A 237 -20.70 10.15 -6.26
CA GLY A 237 -20.03 10.20 -7.56
C GLY A 237 -18.93 11.27 -7.63
N GLU A 238 -19.16 12.47 -7.10
CA GLU A 238 -18.14 13.52 -7.03
C GLU A 238 -16.94 13.11 -6.15
N ILE A 239 -17.18 12.42 -5.02
CA ILE A 239 -16.11 11.93 -4.15
C ILE A 239 -15.25 10.89 -4.90
N VAL A 240 -15.88 9.96 -5.63
CA VAL A 240 -15.17 8.94 -6.41
C VAL A 240 -14.44 9.54 -7.61
N SER A 241 -15.04 10.52 -8.31
CA SER A 241 -14.39 11.25 -9.40
C SER A 241 -13.15 11.96 -8.91
N ARG A 242 -13.22 12.64 -7.75
CA ARG A 242 -12.05 13.28 -7.15
C ARG A 242 -10.94 12.28 -6.83
N LEU A 243 -11.27 11.07 -6.33
CA LEU A 243 -10.28 10.03 -6.12
C LEU A 243 -9.56 9.65 -7.41
N ALA A 244 -10.30 9.49 -8.51
CA ALA A 244 -9.72 9.18 -9.81
C ALA A 244 -8.80 10.31 -10.30
N ASP A 245 -9.22 11.57 -10.16
CA ASP A 245 -8.43 12.75 -10.57
C ASP A 245 -7.11 12.84 -9.79
N GLU A 246 -7.11 12.57 -8.49
CA GLU A 246 -5.90 12.58 -7.65
C GLU A 246 -4.94 11.45 -8.04
N VAL A 247 -5.45 10.25 -8.32
CA VAL A 247 -4.63 9.13 -8.82
C VAL A 247 -3.96 9.51 -10.15
N VAL A 248 -4.72 10.10 -11.08
CA VAL A 248 -4.18 10.60 -12.36
C VAL A 248 -3.13 11.67 -12.13
N ALA A 249 -3.39 12.63 -11.23
CA ALA A 249 -2.45 13.71 -10.92
C ALA A 249 -1.11 13.18 -10.40
N PHE A 250 -1.11 12.22 -9.49
CA PHE A 250 0.10 11.57 -9.00
C PHE A 250 0.85 10.82 -10.12
N ALA A 251 0.15 9.99 -10.88
CA ALA A 251 0.76 9.22 -11.97
C ALA A 251 1.40 10.13 -13.03
N VAL A 252 0.68 11.16 -13.47
CA VAL A 252 1.15 12.13 -14.46
C VAL A 252 2.34 12.93 -13.91
N ALA A 253 2.30 13.38 -12.65
CA ALA A 253 3.39 14.09 -12.03
C ALA A 253 4.67 13.24 -11.95
N ALA A 254 4.53 11.96 -11.56
CA ALA A 254 5.65 11.01 -11.53
C ALA A 254 6.25 10.78 -12.93
N MET A 255 5.41 10.56 -13.95
CA MET A 255 5.86 10.38 -15.33
C MET A 255 6.59 11.61 -15.87
N ARG A 256 6.09 12.83 -15.58
CA ARG A 256 6.76 14.09 -15.99
C ARG A 256 8.11 14.26 -15.30
N ARG A 257 8.19 14.00 -13.98
CA ARG A 257 9.44 14.10 -13.21
C ARG A 257 10.50 13.13 -13.72
N LEU A 258 10.10 11.95 -14.17
CA LEU A 258 11.00 10.96 -14.78
C LEU A 258 11.27 11.18 -16.27
N SER A 259 10.50 12.07 -16.93
CA SER A 259 10.54 12.31 -18.38
C SER A 259 10.25 11.03 -19.18
N VAL A 260 9.14 10.36 -18.86
CA VAL A 260 8.70 9.10 -19.48
C VAL A 260 7.31 9.18 -20.11
N VAL A 261 6.73 10.38 -20.29
CA VAL A 261 5.41 10.58 -20.90
C VAL A 261 5.32 10.08 -22.35
N ASP A 262 6.43 10.14 -23.09
CA ASP A 262 6.54 9.67 -24.46
C ASP A 262 6.99 8.20 -24.57
N ARG A 263 7.00 7.49 -23.45
CA ARG A 263 7.33 6.06 -23.36
C ARG A 263 6.08 5.24 -23.04
N ASP A 264 6.29 3.96 -22.75
CA ASP A 264 5.25 3.00 -22.39
C ASP A 264 5.34 2.56 -20.90
N PRO A 265 5.28 3.49 -19.91
CA PRO A 265 5.38 3.10 -18.51
C PRO A 265 4.20 2.24 -18.08
N ASP A 266 4.47 1.28 -17.18
CA ASP A 266 3.43 0.64 -16.43
C ASP A 266 3.01 1.58 -15.30
N VAL A 267 1.69 1.82 -15.18
CA VAL A 267 1.07 2.55 -14.07
C VAL A 267 0.32 1.53 -13.23
N VAL A 268 0.96 1.09 -12.15
CA VAL A 268 0.44 0.05 -11.25
C VAL A 268 -0.40 0.72 -10.17
N LEU A 269 -1.68 0.39 -10.15
CA LEU A 269 -2.65 0.81 -9.15
C LEU A 269 -2.79 -0.26 -8.08
N GLY A 270 -2.74 0.13 -6.80
CA GLY A 270 -2.86 -0.81 -5.71
C GLY A 270 -3.37 -0.19 -4.41
N GLY A 271 -3.34 -1.02 -3.37
CA GLY A 271 -4.01 -0.71 -2.11
C GLY A 271 -5.49 -1.12 -2.12
N ARG A 272 -6.05 -1.25 -0.93
CA ARG A 272 -7.40 -1.78 -0.75
C ARG A 272 -8.46 -0.97 -1.50
N LEU A 273 -8.32 0.36 -1.55
CA LEU A 273 -9.28 1.22 -2.24
C LEU A 273 -9.29 0.96 -3.74
N LEU A 274 -8.15 1.09 -4.42
CA LEU A 274 -8.08 0.99 -5.88
C LEU A 274 -8.40 -0.42 -6.42
N ARG A 275 -8.33 -1.43 -5.56
CA ARG A 275 -8.80 -2.78 -5.89
C ARG A 275 -10.31 -2.97 -5.67
N ALA A 276 -10.95 -2.07 -4.92
CA ALA A 276 -12.38 -2.12 -4.62
C ALA A 276 -13.24 -1.20 -5.51
N VAL A 277 -12.62 -0.30 -6.28
CA VAL A 277 -13.35 0.57 -7.22
C VAL A 277 -13.88 -0.22 -8.41
N SER A 278 -14.92 0.30 -9.06
CA SER A 278 -15.49 -0.32 -10.26
C SER A 278 -14.55 -0.23 -11.47
N ALA A 279 -14.81 -1.06 -12.47
CA ALA A 279 -14.06 -1.02 -13.73
C ALA A 279 -14.15 0.36 -14.41
N GLU A 280 -15.28 1.04 -14.30
CA GLU A 280 -15.51 2.38 -14.86
C GLU A 280 -14.60 3.44 -14.24
N VAL A 281 -14.33 3.33 -12.94
CA VAL A 281 -13.38 4.22 -12.25
C VAL A 281 -11.96 3.96 -12.74
N VAL A 282 -11.57 2.69 -12.91
CA VAL A 282 -10.27 2.32 -13.47
C VAL A 282 -10.13 2.82 -14.92
N GLU A 283 -11.17 2.71 -15.74
CA GLU A 283 -11.20 3.25 -17.09
C GLU A 283 -11.08 4.78 -17.12
N THR A 284 -11.69 5.46 -16.15
CA THR A 284 -11.58 6.92 -15.99
C THR A 284 -10.15 7.32 -15.64
N ILE A 285 -9.51 6.62 -14.71
CA ILE A 285 -8.09 6.81 -14.39
C ILE A 285 -7.23 6.56 -15.64
N ALA A 286 -7.46 5.44 -16.34
CA ALA A 286 -6.71 5.10 -17.54
C ALA A 286 -6.86 6.16 -18.64
N ARG A 287 -8.04 6.69 -18.85
CA ARG A 287 -8.30 7.78 -19.81
C ARG A 287 -7.51 9.03 -19.45
N GLY A 288 -7.55 9.47 -18.17
CA GLY A 288 -6.78 10.65 -17.72
C GLY A 288 -5.26 10.46 -17.85
N VAL A 289 -4.76 9.25 -17.59
CA VAL A 289 -3.35 8.90 -17.82
C VAL A 289 -3.00 8.95 -19.32
N HIS A 290 -3.86 8.39 -20.18
CA HIS A 290 -3.63 8.34 -21.62
C HIS A 290 -3.71 9.70 -22.32
N GLU A 291 -4.41 10.68 -21.76
CA GLU A 291 -4.37 12.07 -22.27
C GLU A 291 -2.96 12.66 -22.25
N VAL A 292 -2.10 12.20 -21.33
CA VAL A 292 -0.71 12.69 -21.18
C VAL A 292 0.31 11.69 -21.69
N ALA A 293 0.08 10.41 -21.46
CA ALA A 293 0.98 9.30 -21.84
C ALA A 293 0.20 8.21 -22.58
N PRO A 294 -0.09 8.38 -23.90
CA PRO A 294 -0.97 7.49 -24.64
C PRO A 294 -0.50 6.02 -24.72
N ALA A 295 0.79 5.77 -24.55
CA ALA A 295 1.37 4.42 -24.56
C ALA A 295 1.50 3.79 -23.16
N ALA A 296 1.12 4.50 -22.09
CA ALA A 296 1.16 3.95 -20.74
C ALA A 296 0.19 2.77 -20.60
N ARG A 297 0.53 1.82 -19.73
CA ARG A 297 -0.32 0.68 -19.41
C ARG A 297 -0.81 0.81 -17.97
N VAL A 298 -2.09 1.06 -17.76
CA VAL A 298 -2.70 1.12 -16.43
C VAL A 298 -3.08 -0.29 -15.99
N ILE A 299 -2.57 -0.72 -14.84
CA ILE A 299 -2.67 -2.08 -14.32
C ILE A 299 -3.14 -2.00 -12.87
N VAL A 300 -4.29 -2.57 -12.55
CA VAL A 300 -4.63 -2.84 -11.15
C VAL A 300 -3.82 -4.07 -10.71
N SER A 301 -3.00 -3.93 -9.67
CA SER A 301 -2.14 -5.03 -9.23
C SER A 301 -2.97 -6.26 -8.87
N PRO A 302 -2.71 -7.42 -9.49
CA PRO A 302 -3.42 -8.65 -9.17
C PRO A 302 -2.99 -9.22 -7.81
N SER A 303 -1.79 -8.87 -7.35
CA SER A 303 -1.17 -9.39 -6.14
C SER A 303 -1.07 -8.32 -5.05
N GLU A 304 -1.07 -8.74 -3.78
CA GLU A 304 -0.76 -7.89 -2.63
C GLU A 304 0.72 -7.47 -2.62
N PRO A 305 1.09 -6.33 -2.00
CA PRO A 305 2.48 -5.85 -1.99
C PRO A 305 3.47 -6.83 -1.36
N ILE A 306 3.05 -7.68 -0.40
CA ILE A 306 3.91 -8.72 0.18
C ILE A 306 4.53 -9.65 -0.89
N VAL A 307 3.80 -9.91 -1.99
CA VAL A 307 4.32 -10.66 -3.13
C VAL A 307 5.48 -9.90 -3.78
N GLY A 308 5.31 -8.60 -3.99
CA GLY A 308 6.37 -7.74 -4.53
C GLY A 308 7.60 -7.67 -3.62
N ALA A 309 7.41 -7.60 -2.30
CA ALA A 309 8.51 -7.63 -1.34
C ALA A 309 9.29 -8.95 -1.42
N ALA A 310 8.60 -10.09 -1.52
CA ALA A 310 9.25 -11.39 -1.70
C ALA A 310 10.01 -11.49 -3.03
N LEU A 311 9.41 -11.00 -4.12
CA LEU A 311 10.06 -10.99 -5.43
C LEU A 311 11.31 -10.12 -5.46
N LEU A 312 11.30 -8.94 -4.81
CA LEU A 312 12.50 -8.09 -4.67
C LEU A 312 13.59 -8.80 -3.87
N GLY A 313 13.22 -9.61 -2.87
CA GLY A 313 14.16 -10.45 -2.15
C GLY A 313 14.78 -11.55 -3.02
N LEU A 314 13.97 -12.22 -3.83
CA LEU A 314 14.43 -13.23 -4.79
C LEU A 314 15.32 -12.61 -5.89
N ASP A 315 14.95 -11.44 -6.41
CA ASP A 315 15.77 -10.66 -7.37
C ASP A 315 17.15 -10.33 -6.75
N ALA A 316 17.18 -9.97 -5.46
CA ALA A 316 18.43 -9.67 -4.74
C ALA A 316 19.33 -10.89 -4.52
N LEU A 317 18.74 -12.09 -4.50
CA LEU A 317 19.47 -13.38 -4.46
C LEU A 317 19.91 -13.87 -5.85
N GLY A 318 19.44 -13.22 -6.93
CA GLY A 318 19.67 -13.69 -8.30
C GLY A 318 18.89 -14.97 -8.62
N ALA A 319 17.75 -15.20 -7.96
CA ALA A 319 16.87 -16.33 -8.23
C ALA A 319 16.29 -16.23 -9.65
N ASP A 320 15.98 -17.38 -10.23
CA ASP A 320 15.47 -17.43 -11.59
C ASP A 320 13.96 -17.08 -11.67
N ALA A 321 13.47 -16.90 -12.89
CA ALA A 321 12.07 -16.54 -13.13
C ALA A 321 11.07 -17.60 -12.62
N SER A 322 11.48 -18.88 -12.55
CA SER A 322 10.62 -19.96 -12.05
C SER A 322 10.39 -19.85 -10.53
N ALA A 323 11.42 -19.45 -9.78
CA ALA A 323 11.31 -19.16 -8.36
C ALA A 323 10.36 -17.96 -8.11
N GLY A 324 10.50 -16.90 -8.90
CA GLY A 324 9.58 -15.75 -8.82
C GLY A 324 8.13 -16.13 -9.11
N ALA A 325 7.88 -16.91 -10.16
CA ALA A 325 6.55 -17.37 -10.52
C ALA A 325 5.92 -18.24 -9.41
N ARG A 326 6.73 -19.14 -8.82
CA ARG A 326 6.30 -19.98 -7.70
C ARG A 326 5.95 -19.15 -6.47
N ALA A 327 6.83 -18.24 -6.06
CA ALA A 327 6.59 -17.37 -4.90
C ALA A 327 5.31 -16.55 -5.06
N ARG A 328 5.07 -15.99 -6.25
CA ARG A 328 3.83 -15.28 -6.58
C ARG A 328 2.62 -16.19 -6.37
N ALA A 329 2.60 -17.37 -6.99
CA ALA A 329 1.47 -18.28 -6.92
C ALA A 329 1.17 -18.75 -5.49
N GLU A 330 2.20 -19.13 -4.73
CA GLU A 330 2.03 -19.62 -3.35
C GLU A 330 1.61 -18.49 -2.39
N LEU A 331 2.17 -17.29 -2.53
CA LEU A 331 1.78 -16.12 -1.73
C LEU A 331 0.37 -15.64 -2.05
N ASP A 332 -0.01 -15.52 -3.32
CA ASP A 332 -1.37 -15.12 -3.71
C ASP A 332 -2.41 -16.09 -3.14
N ALA A 333 -2.15 -17.40 -3.20
CA ALA A 333 -3.01 -18.42 -2.60
C ALA A 333 -3.08 -18.29 -1.06
N ALA A 334 -1.95 -18.05 -0.39
CA ALA A 334 -1.90 -17.93 1.06
C ALA A 334 -2.61 -16.65 1.56
N VAL A 335 -2.43 -15.52 0.84
CA VAL A 335 -3.13 -14.26 1.14
C VAL A 335 -4.64 -14.40 0.97
N ALA A 336 -5.09 -15.04 -0.12
CA ALA A 336 -6.50 -15.29 -0.36
C ALA A 336 -7.12 -16.16 0.77
N ALA A 337 -6.42 -17.18 1.23
CA ALA A 337 -6.86 -18.02 2.33
C ALA A 337 -7.01 -17.24 3.67
N GLN A 338 -6.11 -16.29 3.95
CA GLN A 338 -6.21 -15.44 5.15
C GLN A 338 -7.40 -14.47 5.09
N SER A 339 -7.81 -14.02 3.90
CA SER A 339 -8.90 -13.06 3.74
C SER A 339 -10.30 -13.67 3.98
N VAL A 340 -10.43 -14.98 3.97
CA VAL A 340 -11.70 -15.69 4.21
C VAL A 340 -12.05 -15.75 5.70
N TYR A 341 -11.10 -15.50 6.60
CA TYR A 341 -11.28 -15.61 8.05
C TYR A 341 -11.34 -14.26 8.79
N VAL A 342 -11.41 -13.14 8.07
CA VAL A 342 -11.58 -11.77 8.59
C VAL A 342 -12.92 -11.21 8.11
#